data_c684db9b9014cd7505903e92716fe699
#
_entry.id   c684db9b9014cd7505903e92716fe699
#
_cell.length_a   1.000
_cell.length_b   1.000
_cell.length_c   1.000
_cell.angle_alpha   90.00
_cell.angle_beta   90.00
_cell.angle_gamma   90.00
#
_symmetry.space_group_name_H-M   'P 1'
#
loop_
_entity.id
_entity.type
_entity.pdbx_description
1 polymer ?
#
loop_
_entity_poly.entity_id
_entity_poly.type
_entity_poly.pdbx_seq_one_letter_code
_entity_poly.pdbx_strand_id
1 'polypeptide(L)'
;MNLDRGVLLSVFFLVGLGLVQVYSSSFIFATENYGDGLFFFRKQMMYALLFLIALMTTCLLSWKNAQKLGWILWGVAILGVIGTFVPGLGAKVGGAHRWLVLPLGFRFEPGELLKVTYPFVFAAIIADYARAKIDSRWAMLTVAALLPLALLYAQPDFGSFVIISGLLFSLFVAFGLRWRFILMGAA
;
A
#
# COMPACT_ATOMS: atom_id res chain seq x y z
N MET A 1 1.50 5.24 -25.54
CA MET A 1 0.87 4.98 -24.22
C MET A 1 -0.27 5.96 -24.06
N ASN A 2 -1.52 5.49 -24.13
CA ASN A 2 -2.68 6.37 -23.99
C ASN A 2 -2.98 6.52 -22.49
N LEU A 3 -2.40 7.56 -21.88
CA LEU A 3 -2.79 7.97 -20.53
C LEU A 3 -4.24 8.47 -20.58
N ASP A 4 -5.08 7.90 -19.73
CA ASP A 4 -6.46 8.37 -19.60
C ASP A 4 -6.44 9.77 -18.97
N ARG A 5 -6.82 10.76 -19.80
CA ARG A 5 -6.82 12.17 -19.39
C ARG A 5 -7.81 12.44 -18.25
N GLY A 6 -8.93 11.69 -18.21
CA GLY A 6 -9.92 11.80 -17.14
C GLY A 6 -9.35 11.38 -15.80
N VAL A 7 -8.62 10.24 -15.75
CA VAL A 7 -7.94 9.76 -14.54
C VAL A 7 -6.88 10.76 -14.09
N LEU A 8 -6.04 11.26 -15.00
CA LEU A 8 -5.02 12.25 -14.65
C LEU A 8 -5.62 13.53 -14.07
N LEU A 9 -6.63 14.08 -14.72
CA LEU A 9 -7.30 15.29 -14.23
C LEU A 9 -7.92 15.07 -12.85
N SER A 10 -8.56 13.92 -12.62
CA SER A 10 -9.11 13.56 -11.31
C SER A 10 -8.04 13.48 -10.23
N VAL A 11 -6.89 12.89 -10.54
CA VAL A 11 -5.75 12.80 -9.61
C VAL A 11 -5.22 14.19 -9.26
N PHE A 12 -4.97 15.04 -10.26
CA PHE A 12 -4.50 16.41 -10.01
C PHE A 12 -5.50 17.24 -9.21
N PHE A 13 -6.78 17.09 -9.51
CA PHE A 13 -7.83 17.79 -8.77
C PHE A 13 -7.86 17.33 -7.29
N LEU A 14 -7.82 16.02 -7.03
CA LEU A 14 -7.81 15.48 -5.66
C LEU A 14 -6.55 15.87 -4.89
N VAL A 15 -5.38 15.88 -5.52
CA VAL A 15 -4.14 16.34 -4.90
C VAL A 15 -4.23 17.81 -4.55
N GLY A 16 -4.76 18.64 -5.46
CA GLY A 16 -4.99 20.07 -5.21
C GLY A 16 -5.94 20.33 -4.05
N LEU A 17 -7.09 19.64 -4.03
CA LEU A 17 -8.04 19.72 -2.90
C LEU A 17 -7.39 19.27 -1.59
N GLY A 18 -6.60 18.19 -1.60
CA GLY A 18 -5.88 17.70 -0.42
C GLY A 18 -4.89 18.73 0.12
N LEU A 19 -4.16 19.44 -0.74
CA LEU A 19 -3.24 20.51 -0.32
C LEU A 19 -3.99 21.68 0.32
N VAL A 20 -5.11 22.12 -0.26
CA VAL A 20 -5.96 23.17 0.32
C VAL A 20 -6.53 22.73 1.66
N GLN A 21 -7.00 21.49 1.77
CA GLN A 21 -7.55 20.97 3.00
C GLN A 21 -6.50 20.88 4.12
N VAL A 22 -5.29 20.43 3.82
CA VAL A 22 -4.19 20.40 4.82
C VAL A 22 -3.85 21.80 5.27
N TYR A 23 -3.73 22.77 4.35
CA TYR A 23 -3.49 24.16 4.71
C TYR A 23 -4.58 24.69 5.65
N SER A 24 -5.85 24.55 5.26
CA SER A 24 -6.99 25.09 6.01
C SER A 24 -7.12 24.47 7.40
N SER A 25 -6.94 23.15 7.52
CA SER A 25 -7.12 22.45 8.80
C SER A 25 -5.94 22.58 9.76
N SER A 26 -4.73 22.78 9.24
CA SER A 26 -3.52 22.77 10.06
C SER A 26 -2.92 24.13 10.36
N PHE A 27 -3.37 25.21 9.72
CA PHE A 27 -2.77 26.53 9.82
C PHE A 27 -2.71 27.07 11.26
N ILE A 28 -3.86 27.05 11.97
CA ILE A 28 -3.93 27.55 13.35
C ILE A 28 -3.05 26.71 14.26
N PHE A 29 -3.22 25.37 14.20
CA PHE A 29 -2.43 24.43 14.99
C PHE A 29 -0.93 24.58 14.75
N ALA A 30 -0.52 24.77 13.48
CA ALA A 30 0.88 24.95 13.10
C ALA A 30 1.45 26.26 13.62
N THR A 31 0.67 27.34 13.56
CA THR A 31 1.08 28.66 14.08
C THR A 31 1.29 28.62 15.59
N GLU A 32 0.38 28.00 16.33
CA GLU A 32 0.43 27.90 17.79
C GLU A 32 1.56 27.01 18.31
N ASN A 33 1.81 25.87 17.66
CA ASN A 33 2.75 24.86 18.17
C ASN A 33 4.15 24.95 17.55
N TYR A 34 4.29 25.49 16.33
CA TYR A 34 5.56 25.52 15.59
C TYR A 34 5.98 26.95 15.20
N GLY A 35 5.15 27.95 15.45
CA GLY A 35 5.42 29.34 15.06
C GLY A 35 5.38 29.59 13.53
N ASP A 36 5.00 28.58 12.74
CA ASP A 36 4.93 28.66 11.28
C ASP A 36 3.66 27.97 10.76
N GLY A 37 2.67 28.75 10.37
CA GLY A 37 1.38 28.25 9.87
C GLY A 37 1.48 27.41 8.61
N LEU A 38 2.58 27.49 7.85
CA LEU A 38 2.82 26.72 6.63
C LEU A 38 3.60 25.43 6.86
N PHE A 39 3.95 25.06 8.10
CA PHE A 39 4.79 23.91 8.42
C PHE A 39 4.26 22.61 7.80
N PHE A 40 3.00 22.28 8.01
CA PHE A 40 2.40 21.05 7.45
C PHE A 40 2.14 21.16 5.96
N PHE A 41 1.77 22.34 5.47
CA PHE A 41 1.56 22.58 4.04
C PHE A 41 2.85 22.34 3.22
N ARG A 42 4.01 22.84 3.69
CA ARG A 42 5.30 22.61 3.03
C ARG A 42 5.66 21.11 2.99
N LYS A 43 5.43 20.37 4.08
CA LYS A 43 5.61 18.92 4.11
C LYS A 43 4.70 18.23 3.11
N GLN A 44 3.42 18.60 3.08
CA GLN A 44 2.46 18.01 2.15
C GLN A 44 2.78 18.32 0.69
N MET A 45 3.24 19.53 0.39
CA MET A 45 3.71 19.90 -0.94
C MET A 45 4.89 19.03 -1.39
N MET A 46 5.86 18.80 -0.52
CA MET A 46 7.00 17.91 -0.81
C MET A 46 6.51 16.46 -1.09
N TYR A 47 5.58 15.95 -0.30
CA TYR A 47 5.01 14.61 -0.55
C TYR A 47 4.20 14.55 -1.85
N ALA A 48 3.46 15.62 -2.18
CA ALA A 48 2.75 15.72 -3.45
C ALA A 48 3.71 15.73 -4.66
N LEU A 49 4.84 16.43 -4.58
CA LEU A 49 5.87 16.41 -5.61
C LEU A 49 6.49 15.01 -5.76
N LEU A 50 6.84 14.34 -4.66
CA LEU A 50 7.34 12.96 -4.69
C LEU A 50 6.32 12.00 -5.29
N PHE A 51 5.04 12.15 -4.95
CA PHE A 51 3.94 11.38 -5.55
C PHE A 51 3.85 11.61 -7.06
N LEU A 52 3.93 12.84 -7.53
CA LEU A 52 3.89 13.16 -8.97
C LEU A 52 5.08 12.57 -9.73
N ILE A 53 6.27 12.59 -9.14
CA ILE A 53 7.46 11.94 -9.71
C ILE A 53 7.23 10.42 -9.79
N ALA A 54 6.75 9.80 -8.73
CA ALA A 54 6.43 8.37 -8.70
C ALA A 54 5.35 8.01 -9.73
N LEU A 55 4.30 8.83 -9.86
CA LEU A 55 3.25 8.67 -10.86
C LEU A 55 3.82 8.72 -12.29
N MET A 56 4.64 9.71 -12.60
CA MET A 56 5.28 9.81 -13.92
C MET A 56 6.20 8.62 -14.20
N THR A 57 6.99 8.20 -13.20
CA THR A 57 7.89 7.05 -13.34
C THR A 57 7.11 5.76 -13.60
N THR A 58 6.01 5.52 -12.86
CA THR A 58 5.16 4.34 -13.09
C THR A 58 4.51 4.35 -14.46
N CYS A 59 4.13 5.51 -14.99
CA CYS A 59 3.60 5.65 -16.34
C CYS A 59 4.60 5.27 -17.45
N LEU A 60 5.90 5.37 -17.18
CA LEU A 60 6.96 5.03 -18.13
C LEU A 60 7.39 3.55 -18.02
N LEU A 61 7.00 2.83 -16.98
CA LEU A 61 7.39 1.44 -16.79
C LEU A 61 6.66 0.50 -17.76
N SER A 62 7.42 -0.42 -18.36
CA SER A 62 6.82 -1.55 -19.06
C SER A 62 6.13 -2.49 -18.07
N TRP A 63 5.09 -3.21 -18.52
CA TRP A 63 4.37 -4.17 -17.66
C TRP A 63 5.29 -5.19 -16.97
N LYS A 64 6.30 -5.71 -17.69
CA LYS A 64 7.28 -6.65 -17.14
C LYS A 64 8.10 -6.05 -16.01
N ASN A 65 8.53 -4.80 -16.17
CA ASN A 65 9.29 -4.07 -15.15
C ASN A 65 8.42 -3.72 -13.95
N ALA A 66 7.15 -3.33 -14.19
CA ALA A 66 6.19 -3.08 -13.12
C ALA A 66 5.92 -4.34 -12.27
N GLN A 67 5.76 -5.52 -12.90
CA GLN A 67 5.65 -6.79 -12.19
C GLN A 67 6.90 -7.09 -11.35
N LYS A 68 8.10 -6.97 -11.94
CA LYS A 68 9.35 -7.23 -11.22
C LYS A 68 9.51 -6.29 -10.02
N LEU A 69 9.23 -5.01 -10.23
CA LEU A 69 9.26 -4.00 -9.17
C LEU A 69 8.22 -4.33 -8.08
N GLY A 70 7.02 -4.73 -8.47
CA GLY A 70 5.96 -5.15 -7.53
C GLY A 70 6.41 -6.27 -6.61
N TRP A 71 7.08 -7.30 -7.12
CA TRP A 71 7.63 -8.39 -6.31
C TRP A 71 8.71 -7.92 -5.33
N ILE A 72 9.64 -7.07 -5.80
CA ILE A 72 10.71 -6.52 -4.95
C ILE A 72 10.11 -5.68 -3.82
N LEU A 73 9.22 -4.76 -4.17
CA LEU A 73 8.59 -3.87 -3.19
C LEU A 73 7.68 -4.63 -2.22
N TRP A 74 7.01 -5.70 -2.67
CA TRP A 74 6.23 -6.57 -1.81
C TRP A 74 7.12 -7.28 -0.77
N GLY A 75 8.26 -7.83 -1.22
CA GLY A 75 9.24 -8.42 -0.31
C GLY A 75 9.76 -7.40 0.72
N VAL A 76 10.10 -6.19 0.27
CA VAL A 76 10.50 -5.08 1.16
C VAL A 76 9.38 -4.72 2.14
N ALA A 77 8.13 -4.67 1.68
CA ALA A 77 6.98 -4.38 2.54
C ALA A 77 6.79 -5.47 3.62
N ILE A 78 6.87 -6.76 3.26
CA ILE A 78 6.80 -7.88 4.22
C ILE A 78 7.93 -7.79 5.25
N LEU A 79 9.16 -7.60 4.80
CA LEU A 79 10.30 -7.42 5.70
C LEU A 79 10.14 -6.19 6.60
N GLY A 80 9.60 -5.10 6.05
CA GLY A 80 9.26 -3.90 6.81
C GLY A 80 8.21 -4.17 7.88
N VAL A 81 7.12 -4.88 7.55
CA VAL A 81 6.08 -5.27 8.51
C VAL A 81 6.69 -6.14 9.63
N ILE A 82 7.52 -7.12 9.29
CA ILE A 82 8.23 -7.94 10.29
C ILE A 82 9.17 -7.04 11.14
N GLY A 83 9.86 -6.09 10.52
CA GLY A 83 10.75 -5.15 11.20
C GLY A 83 10.05 -4.29 12.25
N THR A 84 8.75 -4.02 12.12
CA THR A 84 8.00 -3.25 13.13
C THR A 84 7.85 -3.98 14.47
N PHE A 85 8.01 -5.30 14.49
CA PHE A 85 8.00 -6.10 15.72
C PHE A 85 9.35 -6.10 16.44
N VAL A 86 10.42 -5.63 15.77
CA VAL A 86 11.76 -5.61 16.35
C VAL A 86 11.90 -4.40 17.30
N PRO A 87 12.25 -4.61 18.58
CA PRO A 87 12.50 -3.51 19.51
C PRO A 87 13.57 -2.55 18.98
N GLY A 88 13.29 -1.26 19.04
CA GLY A 88 14.20 -0.22 18.56
C GLY A 88 14.04 0.15 17.07
N LEU A 89 13.44 -0.70 16.24
CA LEU A 89 13.07 -0.37 14.86
C LEU A 89 11.61 0.04 14.74
N GLY A 90 10.72 -0.63 15.47
CA GLY A 90 9.29 -0.35 15.48
C GLY A 90 8.90 0.72 16.50
N ALA A 91 8.03 1.66 16.11
CA ALA A 91 7.39 2.59 17.04
C ALA A 91 5.96 2.14 17.35
N LYS A 92 5.63 2.09 18.64
CA LYS A 92 4.28 1.85 19.12
C LYS A 92 3.52 3.17 19.17
N VAL A 93 2.47 3.29 18.36
CA VAL A 93 1.61 4.47 18.33
C VAL A 93 0.15 4.00 18.41
N GLY A 94 -0.62 4.54 19.33
CA GLY A 94 -2.03 4.15 19.50
C GLY A 94 -2.25 2.67 19.83
N GLY A 95 -1.29 2.02 20.51
CA GLY A 95 -1.38 0.60 20.88
C GLY A 95 -0.89 -0.39 19.82
N ALA A 96 -0.58 0.03 18.59
CA ALA A 96 -0.14 -0.82 17.50
C ALA A 96 1.29 -0.51 17.04
N HIS A 97 2.02 -1.56 16.61
CA HIS A 97 3.38 -1.47 16.09
C HIS A 97 3.35 -1.38 14.55
N ARG A 98 2.94 -0.20 14.00
CA ARG A 98 2.74 -0.03 12.54
C ARG A 98 3.88 0.70 11.85
N TRP A 99 4.70 1.42 12.61
CA TRP A 99 5.66 2.37 12.08
C TRP A 99 7.09 1.89 12.28
N LEU A 100 7.89 1.98 11.23
CA LEU A 100 9.35 1.92 11.33
C LEU A 100 9.90 3.31 11.57
N VAL A 101 10.82 3.42 12.51
CA VAL A 101 11.58 4.64 12.77
C VAL A 101 12.80 4.65 11.86
N LEU A 102 12.82 5.56 10.91
CA LEU A 102 13.93 5.76 10.01
C LEU A 102 14.88 6.85 10.54
N PRO A 103 16.14 6.90 10.07
CA PRO A 103 17.05 8.00 10.38
C PRO A 103 16.40 9.36 10.12
N LEU A 104 16.84 10.38 10.85
CA LEU A 104 16.29 11.76 10.81
C LEU A 104 14.85 11.89 11.34
N GLY A 105 14.34 10.89 12.08
CA GLY A 105 13.01 10.94 12.69
C GLY A 105 11.85 10.71 11.72
N PHE A 106 12.13 10.26 10.50
CA PHE A 106 11.08 9.85 9.57
C PHE A 106 10.40 8.57 10.07
N ARG A 107 9.09 8.50 9.86
CA ARG A 107 8.30 7.30 10.15
C ARG A 107 7.76 6.75 8.84
N PHE A 108 7.93 5.46 8.64
CA PHE A 108 7.43 4.74 7.47
C PHE A 108 6.49 3.62 7.92
N GLU A 109 5.33 3.54 7.29
CA GLU A 109 4.36 2.48 7.54
C GLU A 109 4.42 1.45 6.40
N PRO A 110 5.03 0.28 6.62
CA PRO A 110 5.18 -0.74 5.59
C PRO A 110 3.85 -1.31 5.09
N GLY A 111 2.80 -1.26 5.91
CA GLY A 111 1.44 -1.66 5.54
C GLY A 111 0.89 -0.86 4.35
N GLU A 112 1.25 0.43 4.21
CA GLU A 112 0.86 1.26 3.06
C GLU A 112 1.48 0.74 1.76
N LEU A 113 2.79 0.41 1.80
CA LEU A 113 3.48 -0.17 0.65
C LEU A 113 2.91 -1.55 0.29
N LEU A 114 2.53 -2.33 1.30
CA LEU A 114 1.93 -3.63 1.12
C LEU A 114 0.59 -3.54 0.38
N LYS A 115 -0.28 -2.58 0.73
CA LYS A 115 -1.57 -2.34 0.04
C LYS A 115 -1.39 -2.04 -1.45
N VAL A 116 -0.36 -1.30 -1.81
CA VAL A 116 -0.06 -0.97 -3.21
C VAL A 116 0.49 -2.17 -3.97
N THR A 117 1.41 -2.92 -3.37
CA THR A 117 2.13 -4.01 -4.05
C THR A 117 1.34 -5.32 -4.11
N TYR A 118 0.46 -5.54 -3.15
CA TYR A 118 -0.33 -6.76 -3.03
C TYR A 118 -1.14 -7.12 -4.28
N PRO A 119 -1.92 -6.20 -4.90
CA PRO A 119 -2.68 -6.52 -6.10
C PRO A 119 -1.80 -6.96 -7.28
N PHE A 120 -0.62 -6.36 -7.44
CA PHE A 120 0.31 -6.71 -8.53
C PHE A 120 0.86 -8.12 -8.38
N VAL A 121 1.32 -8.46 -7.18
CA VAL A 121 1.88 -9.78 -6.88
C VAL A 121 0.81 -10.85 -7.01
N PHE A 122 -0.35 -10.63 -6.39
CA PHE A 122 -1.42 -11.61 -6.40
C PHE A 122 -2.01 -11.84 -7.79
N ALA A 123 -2.23 -10.77 -8.57
CA ALA A 123 -2.66 -10.87 -9.95
C ALA A 123 -1.63 -11.61 -10.83
N ALA A 124 -0.34 -11.38 -10.62
CA ALA A 124 0.72 -12.09 -11.35
C ALA A 124 0.69 -13.60 -11.06
N ILE A 125 0.58 -13.99 -9.78
CA ILE A 125 0.50 -15.40 -9.38
C ILE A 125 -0.73 -16.08 -9.99
N ILE A 126 -1.91 -15.43 -9.92
CA ILE A 126 -3.14 -16.02 -10.50
C ILE A 126 -3.02 -16.14 -12.02
N ALA A 127 -2.49 -15.13 -12.71
CA ALA A 127 -2.31 -15.19 -14.16
C ALA A 127 -1.38 -16.34 -14.59
N ASP A 128 -0.32 -16.57 -13.84
CA ASP A 128 0.60 -17.70 -14.05
C ASP A 128 -0.06 -19.05 -13.73
N TYR A 129 -0.87 -19.11 -12.68
CA TYR A 129 -1.66 -20.29 -12.34
C TYR A 129 -2.60 -20.69 -13.47
N ALA A 130 -3.35 -19.74 -14.04
CA ALA A 130 -4.29 -19.98 -15.13
C ALA A 130 -3.60 -20.52 -16.40
N ARG A 131 -2.31 -20.22 -16.61
CA ARG A 131 -1.53 -20.68 -17.77
C ARG A 131 -0.93 -22.06 -17.60
N ALA A 132 -0.51 -22.44 -16.40
CA ALA A 132 0.45 -23.54 -16.21
C ALA A 132 -0.13 -24.86 -15.68
N LYS A 133 -1.39 -24.94 -15.25
CA LYS A 133 -2.04 -26.17 -14.68
C LYS A 133 -1.20 -26.91 -13.61
N ILE A 134 -0.37 -26.23 -12.82
CA ILE A 134 0.58 -26.87 -11.91
C ILE A 134 0.12 -26.72 -10.46
N ASP A 135 -0.07 -27.83 -9.76
CA ASP A 135 -0.54 -27.91 -8.37
C ASP A 135 0.39 -27.24 -7.33
N SER A 136 1.70 -27.22 -7.59
CA SER A 136 2.69 -26.65 -6.64
C SER A 136 2.53 -25.14 -6.38
N ARG A 137 1.81 -24.42 -7.25
CA ARG A 137 1.59 -22.97 -7.11
C ARG A 137 0.46 -22.61 -6.13
N TRP A 138 -0.37 -23.56 -5.73
CA TRP A 138 -1.37 -23.34 -4.68
C TRP A 138 -0.74 -22.92 -3.36
N ALA A 139 0.36 -23.56 -2.97
CA ALA A 139 1.09 -23.17 -1.76
C ALA A 139 1.59 -21.74 -1.83
N MET A 140 2.15 -21.32 -2.97
CA MET A 140 2.63 -19.95 -3.18
C MET A 140 1.48 -18.92 -3.16
N LEU A 141 0.33 -19.25 -3.79
CA LEU A 141 -0.88 -18.42 -3.72
C LEU A 141 -1.37 -18.27 -2.29
N THR A 142 -1.45 -19.38 -1.55
CA THR A 142 -1.90 -19.39 -0.16
C THR A 142 -0.96 -18.56 0.72
N VAL A 143 0.35 -18.73 0.60
CA VAL A 143 1.33 -17.95 1.35
C VAL A 143 1.25 -16.46 0.98
N ALA A 144 1.21 -16.14 -0.32
CA ALA A 144 1.12 -14.74 -0.76
C ALA A 144 -0.20 -14.06 -0.33
N ALA A 145 -1.29 -14.82 -0.19
CA ALA A 145 -2.57 -14.31 0.28
C ALA A 145 -2.61 -14.16 1.81
N LEU A 146 -2.22 -15.19 2.55
CA LEU A 146 -2.43 -15.28 3.99
C LEU A 146 -1.32 -14.63 4.81
N LEU A 147 -0.07 -14.66 4.36
CA LEU A 147 1.06 -14.09 5.09
C LEU A 147 0.86 -12.60 5.41
N PRO A 148 0.51 -11.73 4.44
CA PRO A 148 0.24 -10.31 4.74
C PRO A 148 -0.89 -10.13 5.75
N LEU A 149 -1.97 -10.89 5.61
CA LEU A 149 -3.13 -10.82 6.51
C LEU A 149 -2.76 -11.24 7.93
N ALA A 150 -2.02 -12.34 8.08
CA ALA A 150 -1.55 -12.82 9.38
C ALA A 150 -0.63 -11.79 10.07
N LEU A 151 0.29 -11.18 9.31
CA LEU A 151 1.20 -10.15 9.84
C LEU A 151 0.44 -8.89 10.28
N LEU A 152 -0.51 -8.40 9.49
CA LEU A 152 -1.32 -7.22 9.82
C LEU A 152 -2.25 -7.48 11.01
N TYR A 153 -2.78 -8.68 11.12
CA TYR A 153 -3.55 -9.10 12.29
C TYR A 153 -2.68 -9.09 13.55
N ALA A 154 -1.46 -9.61 13.46
CA ALA A 154 -0.50 -9.61 14.57
C ALA A 154 -0.02 -8.19 14.95
N GLN A 155 -0.06 -7.22 14.03
CA GLN A 155 0.26 -5.80 14.28
C GLN A 155 -0.85 -4.99 14.96
N PRO A 156 -2.03 -5.51 15.28
CA PRO A 156 -3.36 -4.93 15.41
C PRO A 156 -3.66 -3.78 14.40
N ASP A 157 -3.28 -3.99 13.12
CA ASP A 157 -3.61 -3.05 12.05
C ASP A 157 -4.88 -3.48 11.31
N PHE A 158 -6.01 -3.26 11.97
CA PHE A 158 -7.31 -3.66 11.46
C PHE A 158 -7.69 -2.94 10.16
N GLY A 159 -7.28 -1.68 10.00
CA GLY A 159 -7.56 -0.90 8.80
C GLY A 159 -6.90 -1.51 7.55
N SER A 160 -5.61 -1.76 7.60
CA SER A 160 -4.86 -2.38 6.50
C SER A 160 -5.30 -3.83 6.25
N PHE A 161 -5.63 -4.58 7.33
CA PHE A 161 -6.18 -5.92 7.23
C PHE A 161 -7.47 -5.96 6.41
N VAL A 162 -8.44 -5.08 6.70
CA VAL A 162 -9.73 -5.00 5.98
C VAL A 162 -9.52 -4.59 4.52
N ILE A 163 -8.66 -3.62 4.26
CA ILE A 163 -8.35 -3.17 2.88
C ILE A 163 -7.74 -4.30 2.06
N ILE A 164 -6.72 -5.00 2.58
CA ILE A 164 -6.08 -6.11 1.87
C ILE A 164 -7.03 -7.30 1.69
N SER A 165 -7.89 -7.59 2.68
CA SER A 165 -8.93 -8.60 2.54
C SER A 165 -9.93 -8.24 1.42
N GLY A 166 -10.34 -6.98 1.35
CA GLY A 166 -11.20 -6.48 0.27
C GLY A 166 -10.54 -6.53 -1.11
N LEU A 167 -9.25 -6.20 -1.20
CA LEU A 167 -8.46 -6.36 -2.43
C LEU A 167 -8.37 -7.82 -2.86
N LEU A 168 -8.09 -8.73 -1.94
CA LEU A 168 -8.06 -10.18 -2.20
C LEU A 168 -9.41 -10.68 -2.73
N PHE A 169 -10.49 -10.30 -2.06
CA PHE A 169 -11.85 -10.62 -2.50
C PHE A 169 -12.15 -10.11 -3.91
N SER A 170 -11.83 -8.83 -4.16
CA SER A 170 -12.03 -8.21 -5.48
C SER A 170 -11.26 -8.92 -6.59
N LEU A 171 -10.04 -9.36 -6.31
CA LEU A 171 -9.22 -10.12 -7.26
C LEU A 171 -9.82 -11.51 -7.51
N PHE A 172 -10.30 -12.22 -6.50
CA PHE A 172 -10.99 -13.50 -6.67
C PHE A 172 -12.24 -13.37 -7.54
N VAL A 173 -13.04 -12.32 -7.34
CA VAL A 173 -14.20 -12.04 -8.18
C VAL A 173 -13.79 -11.74 -9.62
N ALA A 174 -12.78 -10.89 -9.83
CA ALA A 174 -12.29 -10.52 -11.15
C ALA A 174 -11.75 -11.72 -11.95
N PHE A 175 -11.15 -12.71 -11.27
CA PHE A 175 -10.65 -13.93 -11.90
C PHE A 175 -11.70 -15.04 -12.06
N GLY A 176 -12.96 -14.77 -11.69
CA GLY A 176 -14.07 -15.70 -11.88
C GLY A 176 -13.99 -16.96 -11.02
N LEU A 177 -13.35 -16.90 -9.87
CA LEU A 177 -13.35 -18.01 -8.92
C LEU A 177 -14.78 -18.29 -8.46
N ARG A 178 -15.15 -19.58 -8.46
CA ARG A 178 -16.50 -20.00 -8.05
C ARG A 178 -16.72 -19.61 -6.59
N TRP A 179 -17.84 -18.94 -6.29
CA TRP A 179 -18.26 -18.49 -4.96
C TRP A 179 -18.11 -19.52 -3.85
N ARG A 180 -18.19 -20.82 -4.21
CA ARG A 180 -17.99 -21.94 -3.29
C ARG A 180 -16.63 -21.91 -2.59
N PHE A 181 -15.56 -21.57 -3.33
CA PHE A 181 -14.21 -21.51 -2.77
C PHE A 181 -14.01 -20.29 -1.88
N ILE A 182 -14.67 -19.18 -2.19
CA ILE A 182 -14.64 -17.96 -1.37
C ILE A 182 -15.35 -18.22 -0.04
N LEU A 183 -16.52 -18.86 -0.07
CA LEU A 183 -17.29 -19.19 1.14
C LEU A 183 -16.62 -20.25 2.02
N MET A 184 -15.94 -21.25 1.45
CA MET A 184 -15.19 -22.24 2.22
C MET A 184 -13.94 -21.68 2.92
N GLY A 185 -13.36 -20.58 2.40
CA GLY A 185 -12.23 -19.91 3.05
C GLY A 185 -12.65 -18.90 4.14
N ALA A 186 -13.95 -18.61 4.25
CA ALA A 186 -14.51 -17.69 5.24
C ALA A 186 -15.19 -18.42 6.43
N ALA A 187 -15.30 -19.75 6.37
CA ALA A 187 -15.86 -20.59 7.43
C ALA A 187 -14.76 -21.27 8.24
#